data_e0f7d6e37ff047d8dc72db40ec135920
#
_entry.id   e0f7d6e37ff047d8dc72db40ec135920
#
_cell.length_a   1.000
_cell.length_b   1.000
_cell.length_c   1.000
_cell.angle_alpha   90.00
_cell.angle_beta   90.00
_cell.angle_gamma   90.00
#
_symmetry.space_group_name_H-M   'P 1'
#
loop_
_entity.id
_entity.type
_entity.pdbx_description
1 polymer ?
#
loop_
_entity_poly.entity_id
_entity_poly.type
_entity_poly.pdbx_seq_one_letter_code
_entity_poly.pdbx_strand_id
1 'polypeptide(L)'
;MPNTPKEGSELRVNGPEQNDGNVEYKLYLGSPSADRLDRLVTQMRYRLAQGGGEAFYELGVSDSGELVGLGEEQVREVLAVFDRVAKSAGAEWRVTRRVRGKEGDVLEVHVRQRLEAAVQIVVPLLGNVDSGKSSLVGVLCTGSLDNGNGEAATRVARYLHEIVNRRTSSVSTHLLGFDGSGKTVNDQLLDPLNESQVYLRSRKVAVLVDLAGHERYLRTTLKGVLGHTPDYALVVVASNMGTVGTFREHLGICVVLGIPFAVVITKVDLDPYNVKNTLSDVERVLKLPGVNKIPFIVDTQEDAVLAARHISSGRIAPIFLASNVTGAGLDYLRTFLDLAPPRLEWEKRVDQDLLVYVDDKFLVKGVGLVVSGMLLQGRVSVNQEVYVGPFPDSTYRTVKIKSIHVNRVSVDSARAGQIMSAALAGVEYAEVEKGMVILSQKTKPQAVQEFKADIHVLYHPTTIKPGYQSVVHVYTHRQPAKIVSILGRDTLRTGDKGTVIMRLMKKPAYLYRGQTIIFREGRTKGIGRIIEVYPKTAEAIRASQPPT
;
A
#
# COMPACT_ATOMS: atom_id res chain seq x y z
N MET A 1 35.33 21.27 -18.45
CA MET A 1 35.97 21.30 -17.11
C MET A 1 35.15 20.38 -16.21
N PRO A 2 35.73 19.35 -15.60
CA PRO A 2 35.00 18.43 -14.74
C PRO A 2 34.67 19.13 -13.43
N ASN A 3 33.36 19.04 -13.05
CA ASN A 3 32.88 19.55 -11.79
C ASN A 3 33.50 18.74 -10.64
N THR A 4 34.18 19.43 -9.76
CA THR A 4 34.61 18.97 -8.44
C THR A 4 33.39 18.49 -7.65
N PRO A 5 33.47 17.37 -6.90
CA PRO A 5 32.40 16.93 -6.01
C PRO A 5 32.18 17.98 -4.92
N LYS A 6 30.93 18.35 -4.66
CA LYS A 6 30.56 19.14 -3.49
C LYS A 6 30.90 18.32 -2.24
N GLU A 7 31.94 18.70 -1.54
CA GLU A 7 32.17 18.37 -0.14
C GLU A 7 30.97 18.84 0.67
N GLY A 8 30.37 17.92 1.47
CA GLY A 8 29.46 18.30 2.55
C GLY A 8 28.05 17.71 2.53
N SER A 9 27.82 16.48 2.07
CA SER A 9 26.73 15.69 2.67
C SER A 9 27.33 14.59 3.53
N GLU A 10 27.75 14.95 4.73
CA GLU A 10 27.89 13.97 5.80
C GLU A 10 26.51 13.36 6.03
N LEU A 11 26.27 12.22 5.41
CA LEU A 11 25.15 11.33 5.70
C LEU A 11 25.39 10.77 7.11
N ARG A 12 25.01 11.55 8.11
CA ARG A 12 24.88 11.08 9.48
C ARG A 12 23.78 10.03 9.46
N VAL A 13 24.09 8.82 9.85
CA VAL A 13 23.09 7.87 10.32
C VAL A 13 22.30 8.60 11.40
N ASN A 14 20.98 8.66 11.28
CA ASN A 14 20.14 9.56 12.06
C ASN A 14 20.05 9.12 13.52
N GLY A 15 20.93 9.63 14.37
CA GLY A 15 20.85 9.47 15.83
C GLY A 15 21.21 8.09 16.36
N PRO A 16 21.06 7.87 17.69
CA PRO A 16 21.34 6.58 18.32
C PRO A 16 20.35 5.50 17.86
N GLU A 17 20.79 4.24 17.98
CA GLU A 17 19.95 3.07 17.68
C GLU A 17 18.62 3.15 18.44
N GLN A 18 17.52 2.86 17.73
CA GLN A 18 16.20 2.78 18.35
C GLN A 18 15.91 1.33 18.75
N ASN A 19 15.39 1.14 19.97
CA ASN A 19 15.02 -0.19 20.47
C ASN A 19 13.92 -0.84 19.63
N ASP A 20 13.03 -0.04 19.05
CA ASP A 20 11.93 -0.48 18.18
C ASP A 20 12.24 -0.20 16.71
N GLY A 21 11.59 -0.96 15.81
CA GLY A 21 11.74 -0.84 14.36
C GLY A 21 12.63 -1.93 13.76
N ASN A 22 12.84 -1.83 12.44
CA ASN A 22 13.53 -2.84 11.64
C ASN A 22 14.99 -2.51 11.30
N VAL A 23 15.60 -1.59 12.03
CA VAL A 23 17.01 -1.17 11.85
C VAL A 23 17.84 -1.57 13.04
N GLU A 24 19.03 -2.09 12.80
CA GLU A 24 19.98 -2.53 13.83
C GLU A 24 21.38 -2.04 13.51
N TYR A 25 22.10 -1.49 14.50
CA TYR A 25 23.51 -1.09 14.37
C TYR A 25 24.41 -2.15 14.98
N LYS A 26 25.51 -2.45 14.32
CA LYS A 26 26.55 -3.34 14.84
C LYS A 26 27.93 -2.81 14.46
N LEU A 27 28.68 -2.41 15.47
CA LEU A 27 30.04 -1.98 15.25
C LEU A 27 30.89 -3.14 14.73
N TYR A 28 30.82 -4.30 15.38
CA TYR A 28 31.58 -5.49 15.01
C TYR A 28 30.89 -6.76 15.54
N LEU A 29 30.90 -7.82 14.75
CA LEU A 29 30.27 -9.09 15.12
C LEU A 29 31.25 -10.19 15.48
N GLY A 30 32.56 -9.99 15.56
CA GLY A 30 33.57 -10.95 15.96
C GLY A 30 33.17 -12.44 15.99
N SER A 31 34.05 -13.37 16.27
CA SER A 31 33.69 -14.80 16.39
C SER A 31 32.80 -15.02 17.62
N PRO A 32 31.46 -15.18 17.50
CA PRO A 32 30.57 -15.31 18.65
C PRO A 32 30.62 -16.71 19.27
N SER A 33 30.50 -16.79 20.60
CA SER A 33 30.16 -18.03 21.30
C SER A 33 28.78 -18.52 20.87
N ALA A 34 28.44 -19.78 21.14
CA ALA A 34 27.11 -20.33 20.82
C ALA A 34 25.98 -19.49 21.41
N ASP A 35 26.06 -19.13 22.69
CA ASP A 35 25.06 -18.29 23.37
C ASP A 35 24.91 -16.89 22.74
N ARG A 36 26.03 -16.31 22.28
CA ARG A 36 26.00 -15.02 21.60
C ARG A 36 25.38 -15.13 20.21
N LEU A 37 25.63 -16.24 19.51
CA LEU A 37 25.02 -16.52 18.21
C LEU A 37 23.49 -16.63 18.35
N ASP A 38 22.98 -17.34 19.35
CA ASP A 38 21.54 -17.50 19.60
C ASP A 38 20.88 -16.16 19.94
N ARG A 39 21.56 -15.29 20.68
CA ARG A 39 21.07 -13.91 20.94
C ARG A 39 20.99 -13.09 19.66
N LEU A 40 22.00 -13.16 18.80
CA LEU A 40 22.00 -12.47 17.50
C LEU A 40 20.88 -12.98 16.58
N VAL A 41 20.62 -14.29 16.56
CA VAL A 41 19.50 -14.89 15.82
C VAL A 41 18.16 -14.40 16.36
N THR A 42 18.00 -14.38 17.68
CA THR A 42 16.77 -13.87 18.33
C THR A 42 16.55 -12.41 18.02
N GLN A 43 17.60 -11.59 18.06
CA GLN A 43 17.56 -10.18 17.72
C GLN A 43 17.18 -9.98 16.25
N MET A 44 17.77 -10.75 15.33
CA MET A 44 17.43 -10.68 13.91
C MET A 44 15.97 -11.04 13.66
N ARG A 45 15.45 -12.10 14.29
CA ARG A 45 14.02 -12.46 14.20
C ARG A 45 13.12 -11.34 14.72
N TYR A 46 13.52 -10.68 15.81
CA TYR A 46 12.78 -9.53 16.34
C TYR A 46 12.73 -8.38 15.33
N ARG A 47 13.88 -7.98 14.75
CA ARG A 47 13.94 -6.91 13.75
C ARG A 47 13.15 -7.26 12.47
N LEU A 48 13.23 -8.50 12.01
CA LEU A 48 12.42 -8.98 10.88
C LEU A 48 10.92 -8.90 11.18
N ALA A 49 10.48 -9.29 12.37
CA ALA A 49 9.08 -9.17 12.79
C ALA A 49 8.61 -7.72 12.85
N GLN A 50 9.45 -6.79 13.34
CA GLN A 50 9.15 -5.36 13.38
C GLN A 50 9.03 -4.74 11.97
N GLY A 51 9.78 -5.25 10.99
CA GLY A 51 9.77 -4.78 9.60
C GLY A 51 8.89 -5.61 8.66
N GLY A 52 7.97 -6.44 9.17
CA GLY A 52 7.07 -7.22 8.31
C GLY A 52 7.79 -8.24 7.44
N GLY A 53 8.90 -8.81 7.92
CA GLY A 53 9.75 -9.76 7.22
C GLY A 53 11.00 -9.14 6.60
N GLU A 54 11.24 -7.84 6.79
CA GLU A 54 12.42 -7.15 6.26
C GLU A 54 13.12 -6.31 7.35
N ALA A 55 14.46 -6.32 7.36
CA ALA A 55 15.28 -5.55 8.30
C ALA A 55 16.52 -4.98 7.62
N PHE A 56 17.07 -3.91 8.19
CA PHE A 56 18.32 -3.29 7.78
C PHE A 56 19.34 -3.35 8.89
N TYR A 57 20.54 -3.78 8.57
CA TYR A 57 21.68 -3.82 9.47
C TYR A 57 22.77 -2.87 9.00
N GLU A 58 23.22 -2.01 9.89
CA GLU A 58 24.36 -1.12 9.65
C GLU A 58 25.59 -1.70 10.34
N LEU A 59 26.48 -2.30 9.59
CA LEU A 59 27.71 -2.93 10.08
C LEU A 59 28.87 -1.92 10.02
N GLY A 60 29.63 -1.79 11.10
CA GLY A 60 30.65 -0.75 11.27
C GLY A 60 30.10 0.55 11.88
N VAL A 61 28.91 0.50 12.48
CA VAL A 61 28.24 1.63 13.13
C VAL A 61 28.12 1.36 14.62
N SER A 62 28.44 2.36 15.45
CA SER A 62 28.25 2.29 16.89
C SER A 62 26.77 2.47 17.28
N ASP A 63 26.39 2.07 18.48
CA ASP A 63 25.03 2.25 19.01
C ASP A 63 24.61 3.74 19.08
N SER A 64 25.59 4.66 19.11
CA SER A 64 25.35 6.12 19.05
C SER A 64 25.09 6.63 17.63
N GLY A 65 25.21 5.78 16.60
CA GLY A 65 25.05 6.14 15.19
C GLY A 65 26.32 6.69 14.52
N GLU A 66 27.50 6.55 15.15
CA GLU A 66 28.75 6.99 14.59
C GLU A 66 29.27 5.99 13.55
N LEU A 67 29.66 6.49 12.36
CA LEU A 67 30.22 5.70 11.25
C LEU A 67 31.70 5.43 11.50
N VAL A 68 32.02 4.41 12.28
CA VAL A 68 33.40 4.01 12.58
C VAL A 68 34.02 3.33 11.37
N GLY A 69 33.38 2.30 10.86
CA GLY A 69 33.84 1.51 9.73
C GLY A 69 34.65 0.27 10.12
N LEU A 70 34.81 -0.64 9.16
CA LEU A 70 35.48 -1.93 9.31
C LEU A 70 36.61 -2.03 8.27
N GLY A 71 37.76 -2.54 8.68
CA GLY A 71 38.83 -2.92 7.75
C GLY A 71 38.45 -4.11 6.88
N GLU A 72 39.14 -4.32 5.76
CA GLU A 72 38.78 -5.38 4.77
C GLU A 72 38.71 -6.79 5.39
N GLU A 73 39.58 -7.12 6.34
CA GLU A 73 39.59 -8.42 7.02
C GLU A 73 38.37 -8.53 7.95
N GLN A 74 38.10 -7.47 8.71
CA GLN A 74 36.94 -7.39 9.58
C GLN A 74 35.61 -7.48 8.80
N VAL A 75 35.52 -6.88 7.60
CA VAL A 75 34.37 -7.01 6.71
C VAL A 75 34.14 -8.48 6.36
N ARG A 76 35.18 -9.22 5.97
CA ARG A 76 35.04 -10.65 5.64
C ARG A 76 34.57 -11.48 6.83
N GLU A 77 35.14 -11.25 8.02
CA GLU A 77 34.74 -11.94 9.25
C GLU A 77 33.28 -11.64 9.66
N VAL A 78 32.93 -10.36 9.66
CA VAL A 78 31.57 -9.90 10.02
C VAL A 78 30.53 -10.49 9.06
N LEU A 79 30.78 -10.46 7.75
CA LEU A 79 29.84 -11.04 6.78
C LEU A 79 29.72 -12.56 6.90
N ALA A 80 30.79 -13.29 7.26
CA ALA A 80 30.74 -14.72 7.50
C ALA A 80 29.90 -15.07 8.76
N VAL A 81 30.01 -14.28 9.82
CA VAL A 81 29.18 -14.43 11.00
C VAL A 81 27.73 -14.06 10.69
N PHE A 82 27.53 -12.96 9.99
CA PHE A 82 26.21 -12.47 9.60
C PHE A 82 25.45 -13.51 8.75
N ASP A 83 26.13 -14.16 7.81
CA ASP A 83 25.54 -15.24 6.98
C ASP A 83 25.04 -16.41 7.85
N ARG A 84 25.81 -16.83 8.86
CA ARG A 84 25.39 -17.87 9.82
C ARG A 84 24.16 -17.45 10.63
N VAL A 85 24.14 -16.20 11.11
CA VAL A 85 23.01 -15.65 11.85
C VAL A 85 21.77 -15.61 10.97
N ALA A 86 21.87 -15.09 9.76
CA ALA A 86 20.76 -14.98 8.81
C ALA A 86 20.19 -16.37 8.44
N LYS A 87 21.05 -17.35 8.13
CA LYS A 87 20.63 -18.73 7.85
C LYS A 87 19.90 -19.36 9.04
N SER A 88 20.41 -19.16 10.26
CA SER A 88 19.77 -19.67 11.48
C SER A 88 18.46 -18.93 11.82
N ALA A 89 18.33 -17.69 11.42
CA ALA A 89 17.09 -16.93 11.53
C ALA A 89 16.05 -17.32 10.45
N GLY A 90 16.44 -18.09 9.43
CA GLY A 90 15.61 -18.40 8.28
C GLY A 90 15.48 -17.21 7.32
N ALA A 91 16.55 -16.46 7.11
CA ALA A 91 16.57 -15.24 6.28
C ALA A 91 17.62 -15.30 5.17
N GLU A 92 17.42 -14.48 4.15
CA GLU A 92 18.38 -14.14 3.10
C GLU A 92 18.85 -12.70 3.32
N TRP A 93 20.06 -12.38 2.84
CA TRP A 93 20.63 -11.05 3.00
C TRP A 93 21.46 -10.62 1.80
N ARG A 94 21.63 -9.30 1.63
CA ARG A 94 22.54 -8.70 0.66
C ARG A 94 23.04 -7.36 1.16
N VAL A 95 24.24 -6.96 0.73
CA VAL A 95 24.75 -5.60 0.93
C VAL A 95 24.05 -4.67 -0.05
N THR A 96 23.41 -3.62 0.47
CA THR A 96 22.70 -2.62 -0.33
C THR A 96 23.53 -1.36 -0.53
N ARG A 97 24.44 -1.07 0.41
CA ARG A 97 25.27 0.11 0.36
C ARG A 97 26.61 -0.12 1.06
N ARG A 98 27.67 0.52 0.55
CA ARG A 98 28.99 0.56 1.17
C ARG A 98 29.49 2.01 1.17
N VAL A 99 29.76 2.55 2.34
CA VAL A 99 30.26 3.93 2.53
C VAL A 99 31.53 3.94 3.35
N ARG A 100 32.37 4.95 3.17
CA ARG A 100 33.60 5.08 3.95
C ARG A 100 33.29 5.68 5.31
N GLY A 101 33.62 4.96 6.38
CA GLY A 101 33.62 5.45 7.75
C GLY A 101 35.00 6.01 8.15
N LYS A 102 35.18 6.28 9.45
CA LYS A 102 36.44 6.86 9.99
C LYS A 102 37.64 5.92 9.82
N GLU A 103 37.45 4.64 10.12
CA GLU A 103 38.54 3.64 10.17
C GLU A 103 38.46 2.61 9.04
N GLY A 104 37.34 2.52 8.34
CA GLY A 104 37.11 1.54 7.29
C GLY A 104 35.78 1.70 6.63
N ASP A 105 35.21 0.62 6.11
CA ASP A 105 33.94 0.63 5.40
C ASP A 105 32.77 0.33 6.33
N VAL A 106 31.70 1.06 6.17
CA VAL A 106 30.38 0.80 6.75
C VAL A 106 29.54 0.13 5.69
N LEU A 107 28.87 -0.97 6.06
CA LEU A 107 28.01 -1.75 5.17
C LEU A 107 26.57 -1.65 5.65
N GLU A 108 25.67 -1.24 4.77
CA GLU A 108 24.25 -1.43 4.96
C GLU A 108 23.85 -2.77 4.36
N VAL A 109 23.23 -3.62 5.17
CA VAL A 109 22.80 -4.96 4.79
C VAL A 109 21.29 -5.07 4.92
N HIS A 110 20.63 -5.36 3.82
CA HIS A 110 19.22 -5.69 3.79
C HIS A 110 19.03 -7.18 4.06
N VAL A 111 18.14 -7.50 5.02
CA VAL A 111 17.77 -8.85 5.41
C VAL A 111 16.31 -9.07 5.12
N ARG A 112 15.97 -10.20 4.50
CA ARG A 112 14.61 -10.58 4.17
C ARG A 112 14.33 -12.00 4.67
N GLN A 113 13.24 -12.18 5.42
CA GLN A 113 12.84 -13.49 5.92
C GLN A 113 12.45 -14.41 4.76
N ARG A 114 12.88 -15.66 4.82
CA ARG A 114 12.38 -16.72 3.93
C ARG A 114 10.99 -17.14 4.40
N LEU A 115 9.97 -16.57 3.79
CA LEU A 115 8.59 -16.95 4.02
C LEU A 115 8.16 -17.96 2.96
N GLU A 116 7.16 -18.79 3.30
CA GLU A 116 6.49 -19.67 2.32
C GLU A 116 5.82 -18.87 1.20
N ALA A 117 5.38 -17.63 1.50
CA ALA A 117 4.82 -16.68 0.55
C ALA A 117 5.71 -15.44 0.44
N ALA A 118 5.76 -14.85 -0.76
CA ALA A 118 6.48 -13.60 -1.00
C ALA A 118 5.99 -12.47 -0.08
N VAL A 119 6.91 -11.63 0.40
CA VAL A 119 6.57 -10.35 1.06
C VAL A 119 5.82 -9.48 0.06
N GLN A 120 4.70 -8.91 0.47
CA GLN A 120 3.85 -8.11 -0.43
C GLN A 120 3.71 -6.68 0.07
N ILE A 121 3.85 -5.71 -0.83
CA ILE A 121 3.46 -4.32 -0.64
C ILE A 121 2.44 -3.92 -1.71
N VAL A 122 1.51 -3.03 -1.35
CA VAL A 122 0.48 -2.53 -2.27
C VAL A 122 0.74 -1.05 -2.54
N VAL A 123 0.87 -0.70 -3.83
CA VAL A 123 1.31 0.62 -4.27
C VAL A 123 0.39 1.15 -5.39
N PRO A 124 -0.66 1.94 -5.07
CA PRO A 124 -1.46 2.62 -6.07
C PRO A 124 -0.68 3.75 -6.76
N LEU A 125 -0.93 3.90 -8.07
CA LEU A 125 -0.45 4.99 -8.88
C LEU A 125 -1.54 6.06 -9.01
N LEU A 126 -1.25 7.24 -8.52
CA LEU A 126 -2.12 8.41 -8.53
C LEU A 126 -1.53 9.48 -9.46
N GLY A 127 -2.34 10.31 -10.06
CA GLY A 127 -1.84 11.38 -10.94
C GLY A 127 -2.85 11.73 -12.03
N ASN A 128 -2.61 12.81 -12.76
CA ASN A 128 -3.50 13.32 -13.80
C ASN A 128 -3.58 12.36 -15.01
N VAL A 129 -4.54 12.62 -15.89
CA VAL A 129 -4.57 12.00 -17.23
C VAL A 129 -3.25 12.33 -17.94
N ASP A 130 -2.77 11.43 -18.75
CA ASP A 130 -1.56 11.56 -19.57
C ASP A 130 -0.27 11.85 -18.77
N SER A 131 -0.30 11.64 -17.44
CA SER A 131 0.91 11.71 -16.61
C SER A 131 1.84 10.49 -16.73
N GLY A 132 1.49 9.50 -17.55
CA GLY A 132 2.32 8.31 -17.80
C GLY A 132 2.20 7.20 -16.76
N LYS A 133 1.14 7.15 -15.93
CA LYS A 133 0.94 6.09 -14.91
C LYS A 133 0.91 4.69 -15.50
N SER A 134 -0.01 4.44 -16.44
CA SER A 134 -0.17 3.12 -17.05
C SER A 134 1.05 2.72 -17.88
N SER A 135 1.70 3.70 -18.57
CA SER A 135 2.98 3.45 -19.23
C SER A 135 4.07 3.08 -18.23
N LEU A 136 4.13 3.74 -17.06
CA LEU A 136 5.08 3.41 -16.01
C LEU A 136 4.86 1.99 -15.47
N VAL A 137 3.60 1.61 -15.20
CA VAL A 137 3.27 0.23 -14.82
C VAL A 137 3.70 -0.76 -15.90
N GLY A 138 3.38 -0.45 -17.17
CA GLY A 138 3.75 -1.28 -18.30
C GLY A 138 5.26 -1.50 -18.41
N VAL A 139 6.06 -0.43 -18.31
CA VAL A 139 7.51 -0.50 -18.39
C VAL A 139 8.12 -1.24 -17.19
N LEU A 140 7.62 -0.97 -15.98
CA LEU A 140 8.11 -1.65 -14.78
C LEU A 140 7.81 -3.15 -14.80
N CYS A 141 6.59 -3.55 -15.23
CA CYS A 141 6.16 -4.94 -15.21
C CYS A 141 6.58 -5.75 -16.43
N THR A 142 6.95 -5.11 -17.55
CA THR A 142 7.36 -5.85 -18.76
C THR A 142 8.84 -5.75 -19.08
N GLY A 143 9.57 -4.84 -18.42
CA GLY A 143 10.96 -4.53 -18.75
C GLY A 143 11.15 -3.83 -20.10
N SER A 144 10.08 -3.67 -20.88
CA SER A 144 10.15 -3.08 -22.22
C SER A 144 9.79 -1.59 -22.18
N LEU A 145 10.67 -0.74 -22.69
CA LEU A 145 10.47 0.70 -22.75
C LEU A 145 9.26 1.09 -23.62
N ASP A 146 8.71 2.27 -23.37
CA ASP A 146 7.64 2.85 -24.18
C ASP A 146 8.22 3.49 -25.46
N ASN A 147 7.45 3.53 -26.52
CA ASN A 147 7.84 4.17 -27.78
C ASN A 147 7.46 5.67 -27.86
N GLY A 148 7.05 6.28 -26.76
CA GLY A 148 6.55 7.65 -26.69
C GLY A 148 5.07 7.81 -27.07
N ASN A 149 4.44 6.76 -27.63
CA ASN A 149 3.03 6.76 -28.04
C ASN A 149 2.11 6.00 -27.07
N GLY A 150 2.62 5.56 -25.91
CA GLY A 150 1.85 4.86 -24.88
C GLY A 150 1.67 3.36 -25.18
N GLU A 151 2.55 2.74 -25.96
CA GLU A 151 2.50 1.30 -26.23
C GLU A 151 2.61 0.47 -24.95
N ALA A 152 3.50 0.87 -24.02
CA ALA A 152 3.64 0.19 -22.75
C ALA A 152 2.33 0.18 -21.93
N ALA A 153 1.53 1.24 -22.00
CA ALA A 153 0.21 1.30 -21.36
C ALA A 153 -0.79 0.30 -21.98
N THR A 154 -0.73 0.05 -23.28
CA THR A 154 -1.65 -0.90 -23.95
C THR A 154 -1.41 -2.34 -23.52
N ARG A 155 -0.18 -2.68 -23.14
CA ARG A 155 0.19 -4.04 -22.67
C ARG A 155 -0.46 -4.39 -21.33
N VAL A 156 -0.72 -3.39 -20.49
CA VAL A 156 -1.33 -3.55 -19.15
C VAL A 156 -2.80 -3.13 -19.11
N ALA A 157 -3.37 -2.68 -20.22
CA ALA A 157 -4.77 -2.29 -20.30
C ALA A 157 -5.70 -3.50 -20.11
N ARG A 158 -6.70 -3.34 -19.25
CA ARG A 158 -7.66 -4.41 -18.92
C ARG A 158 -8.75 -4.60 -19.97
N TYR A 159 -9.14 -3.52 -20.66
CA TYR A 159 -10.26 -3.50 -21.58
C TYR A 159 -9.88 -2.94 -22.95
N LEU A 160 -10.49 -3.47 -24.02
CA LEU A 160 -10.26 -3.02 -25.39
C LEU A 160 -10.50 -1.51 -25.58
N HIS A 161 -11.52 -0.93 -24.93
CA HIS A 161 -11.79 0.49 -25.03
C HIS A 161 -10.66 1.36 -24.40
N GLU A 162 -9.92 0.84 -23.41
CA GLU A 162 -8.76 1.53 -22.83
C GLU A 162 -7.59 1.53 -23.81
N ILE A 163 -7.42 0.46 -24.57
CA ILE A 163 -6.43 0.37 -25.65
C ILE A 163 -6.75 1.37 -26.76
N VAL A 164 -8.01 1.41 -27.22
CA VAL A 164 -8.46 2.30 -28.29
C VAL A 164 -8.37 3.77 -27.88
N ASN A 165 -8.87 4.10 -26.69
CA ASN A 165 -8.92 5.48 -26.18
C ASN A 165 -7.62 5.92 -25.49
N ARG A 166 -6.70 5.00 -25.24
CA ARG A 166 -5.44 5.21 -24.47
C ARG A 166 -5.66 5.86 -23.11
N ARG A 167 -6.78 5.54 -22.45
CA ARG A 167 -7.16 6.11 -21.15
C ARG A 167 -7.65 5.02 -20.22
N THR A 168 -7.03 4.91 -19.05
CA THR A 168 -7.45 4.00 -17.98
C THR A 168 -8.77 4.49 -17.38
N SER A 169 -9.77 3.65 -17.36
CA SER A 169 -11.10 3.91 -16.78
C SER A 169 -11.42 2.99 -15.60
N SER A 170 -10.70 1.87 -15.50
CA SER A 170 -10.86 0.82 -14.50
C SER A 170 -9.76 0.88 -13.43
N VAL A 171 -9.89 0.01 -12.44
CA VAL A 171 -8.80 -0.34 -11.51
C VAL A 171 -8.18 -1.63 -12.01
N SER A 172 -6.90 -1.63 -12.30
CA SER A 172 -6.15 -2.84 -12.63
C SER A 172 -4.98 -3.03 -11.68
N THR A 173 -4.66 -4.28 -11.39
CA THR A 173 -3.54 -4.66 -10.53
C THR A 173 -2.53 -5.44 -11.36
N HIS A 174 -1.25 -5.13 -11.18
CA HIS A 174 -0.14 -5.78 -11.85
C HIS A 174 0.95 -6.09 -10.84
N LEU A 175 1.62 -7.22 -11.00
CA LEU A 175 2.65 -7.65 -10.09
C LEU A 175 4.04 -7.30 -10.63
N LEU A 176 4.83 -6.61 -9.82
CA LEU A 176 6.26 -6.44 -10.03
C LEU A 176 6.98 -7.28 -8.98
N GLY A 177 7.62 -8.35 -9.41
CA GLY A 177 8.27 -9.33 -8.54
C GLY A 177 9.79 -9.13 -8.46
N PHE A 178 10.34 -9.38 -7.27
CA PHE A 178 11.77 -9.33 -7.01
C PHE A 178 12.26 -10.64 -6.42
N ASP A 179 13.40 -11.14 -6.90
CA ASP A 179 14.08 -12.31 -6.34
C ASP A 179 14.88 -11.96 -5.06
N GLY A 180 15.57 -12.95 -4.47
CA GLY A 180 16.41 -12.75 -3.28
C GLY A 180 17.57 -11.77 -3.51
N SER A 181 18.04 -11.59 -4.74
CA SER A 181 19.09 -10.63 -5.10
C SER A 181 18.56 -9.21 -5.39
N GLY A 182 17.23 -9.03 -5.43
CA GLY A 182 16.57 -7.79 -5.78
C GLY A 182 16.44 -7.52 -7.28
N LYS A 183 16.72 -8.51 -8.11
CA LYS A 183 16.48 -8.43 -9.55
C LYS A 183 15.01 -8.65 -9.85
N THR A 184 14.51 -7.97 -10.86
CA THR A 184 13.14 -8.10 -11.33
C THR A 184 12.90 -9.49 -11.90
N VAL A 185 11.93 -10.21 -11.36
CA VAL A 185 11.53 -11.55 -11.83
C VAL A 185 10.81 -11.47 -13.17
N ASN A 186 10.01 -10.44 -13.37
CA ASN A 186 9.23 -10.21 -14.59
C ASN A 186 10.11 -10.26 -15.85
N ASP A 187 11.29 -9.62 -15.82
CA ASP A 187 12.22 -9.53 -16.94
C ASP A 187 12.81 -10.90 -17.33
N GLN A 188 12.69 -11.91 -16.45
CA GLN A 188 13.21 -13.27 -16.63
C GLN A 188 12.16 -14.24 -17.19
N LEU A 189 10.91 -13.78 -17.38
CA LEU A 189 9.80 -14.60 -17.82
C LEU A 189 9.52 -14.40 -19.32
N LEU A 190 9.07 -15.46 -19.98
CA LEU A 190 8.54 -15.38 -21.35
C LEU A 190 7.29 -14.53 -21.44
N ASP A 191 6.43 -14.62 -20.41
CA ASP A 191 5.28 -13.75 -20.20
C ASP A 191 5.46 -12.95 -18.91
N PRO A 192 6.00 -11.71 -18.98
CA PRO A 192 6.25 -10.86 -17.81
C PRO A 192 5.00 -10.50 -17.02
N LEU A 193 3.82 -10.60 -17.62
CA LEU A 193 2.53 -10.28 -16.98
C LEU A 193 1.82 -11.51 -16.40
N ASN A 194 2.43 -12.68 -16.45
CA ASN A 194 1.91 -13.88 -15.83
C ASN A 194 2.03 -13.81 -14.30
N GLU A 195 0.97 -13.30 -13.66
CA GLU A 195 0.93 -13.03 -12.21
C GLU A 195 1.29 -14.26 -11.36
N SER A 196 0.86 -15.46 -11.76
CA SER A 196 1.18 -16.69 -10.99
C SER A 196 2.65 -17.03 -11.05
N GLN A 197 3.30 -16.93 -12.23
CA GLN A 197 4.73 -17.18 -12.36
C GLN A 197 5.56 -16.11 -11.65
N VAL A 198 5.18 -14.83 -11.78
CA VAL A 198 5.82 -13.73 -11.03
C VAL A 198 5.74 -14.03 -9.54
N TYR A 199 4.56 -14.32 -9.01
CA TYR A 199 4.37 -14.56 -7.57
C TYR A 199 5.19 -15.75 -7.05
N LEU A 200 5.16 -16.90 -7.75
CA LEU A 200 5.85 -18.12 -7.33
C LEU A 200 7.39 -17.99 -7.32
N ARG A 201 7.95 -17.16 -8.20
CA ARG A 201 9.41 -16.98 -8.31
C ARG A 201 9.93 -15.81 -7.48
N SER A 202 9.05 -14.97 -6.96
CA SER A 202 9.44 -13.77 -6.21
C SER A 202 9.65 -14.07 -4.74
N ARG A 203 10.56 -13.32 -4.12
CA ARG A 203 10.69 -13.18 -2.67
C ARG A 203 9.92 -11.98 -2.15
N LYS A 204 9.77 -10.96 -3.01
CA LYS A 204 8.94 -9.79 -2.76
C LYS A 204 8.12 -9.45 -4.00
N VAL A 205 6.91 -8.95 -3.75
CA VAL A 205 5.99 -8.50 -4.80
C VAL A 205 5.47 -7.11 -4.45
N ALA A 206 5.65 -6.15 -5.35
CA ALA A 206 4.94 -4.90 -5.33
C ALA A 206 3.67 -5.04 -6.20
N VAL A 207 2.50 -4.95 -5.57
CA VAL A 207 1.21 -4.92 -6.27
C VAL A 207 0.96 -3.48 -6.71
N LEU A 208 1.23 -3.20 -7.97
CA LEU A 208 0.98 -1.91 -8.58
C LEU A 208 -0.49 -1.80 -8.95
N VAL A 209 -1.20 -0.83 -8.35
CA VAL A 209 -2.62 -0.59 -8.63
C VAL A 209 -2.73 0.60 -9.59
N ASP A 210 -2.96 0.32 -10.88
CA ASP A 210 -3.17 1.39 -11.87
C ASP A 210 -4.58 1.96 -11.74
N LEU A 211 -4.64 3.26 -11.54
CA LEU A 211 -5.85 4.00 -11.26
C LEU A 211 -6.13 5.07 -12.32
N ALA A 212 -7.40 5.25 -12.64
CA ALA A 212 -7.84 6.27 -13.57
C ALA A 212 -7.44 7.68 -13.11
N GLY A 213 -6.82 8.45 -14.00
CA GLY A 213 -6.34 9.83 -13.71
C GLY A 213 -7.39 10.93 -13.89
N HIS A 214 -8.54 10.65 -14.49
CA HIS A 214 -9.55 11.66 -14.81
C HIS A 214 -10.46 11.94 -13.61
N GLU A 215 -10.82 13.20 -13.37
CA GLU A 215 -11.71 13.61 -12.27
C GLU A 215 -13.04 12.85 -12.24
N ARG A 216 -13.59 12.51 -13.41
CA ARG A 216 -14.79 11.64 -13.53
C ARG A 216 -14.65 10.32 -12.77
N TYR A 217 -13.44 9.75 -12.77
CA TYR A 217 -13.14 8.45 -12.20
C TYR A 217 -12.55 8.52 -10.78
N LEU A 218 -12.50 9.72 -10.17
CA LEU A 218 -11.99 9.88 -8.82
C LEU A 218 -12.72 8.98 -7.79
N ARG A 219 -13.98 8.62 -8.07
CA ARG A 219 -14.73 7.62 -7.28
C ARG A 219 -14.11 6.22 -7.38
N THR A 220 -13.68 5.84 -8.58
CA THR A 220 -12.99 4.58 -8.86
C THR A 220 -11.60 4.58 -8.23
N THR A 221 -10.89 5.70 -8.30
CA THR A 221 -9.60 5.91 -7.66
C THR A 221 -9.69 5.74 -6.14
N LEU A 222 -10.66 6.38 -5.49
CA LEU A 222 -10.89 6.22 -4.05
C LEU A 222 -11.21 4.76 -3.67
N LYS A 223 -12.04 4.07 -4.47
CA LYS A 223 -12.33 2.64 -4.27
C LYS A 223 -11.05 1.81 -4.35
N GLY A 224 -10.21 2.03 -5.37
CA GLY A 224 -8.95 1.33 -5.54
C GLY A 224 -7.98 1.57 -4.37
N VAL A 225 -7.88 2.81 -3.88
CA VAL A 225 -7.02 3.14 -2.73
C VAL A 225 -7.55 2.53 -1.43
N LEU A 226 -8.84 2.68 -1.14
CA LEU A 226 -9.42 2.19 0.12
C LEU A 226 -9.55 0.67 0.18
N GLY A 227 -9.90 0.04 -0.95
CA GLY A 227 -10.13 -1.41 -1.02
C GLY A 227 -8.86 -2.25 -0.89
N HIS A 228 -7.72 -1.69 -1.31
CA HIS A 228 -6.45 -2.41 -1.33
C HIS A 228 -5.53 -2.13 -0.13
N THR A 229 -5.94 -1.24 0.79
CA THR A 229 -5.14 -0.89 1.99
C THR A 229 -3.65 -0.69 1.67
N PRO A 230 -3.29 0.37 0.93
CA PRO A 230 -1.95 0.53 0.38
C PRO A 230 -0.90 0.76 1.46
N ASP A 231 0.30 0.23 1.22
CA ASP A 231 1.48 0.54 2.02
C ASP A 231 2.02 1.92 1.69
N TYR A 232 2.14 2.21 0.40
CA TYR A 232 2.65 3.47 -0.14
C TYR A 232 1.84 3.89 -1.35
N ALA A 233 2.03 5.12 -1.82
CA ALA A 233 1.48 5.57 -3.10
C ALA A 233 2.56 6.20 -3.99
N LEU A 234 2.46 6.03 -5.30
CA LEU A 234 3.23 6.79 -6.28
C LEU A 234 2.35 7.88 -6.88
N VAL A 235 2.71 9.14 -6.63
CA VAL A 235 2.01 10.29 -7.21
C VAL A 235 2.76 10.73 -8.45
N VAL A 236 2.18 10.45 -9.61
CA VAL A 236 2.84 10.62 -10.92
C VAL A 236 2.48 11.96 -11.55
N VAL A 237 3.48 12.71 -11.96
CA VAL A 237 3.38 14.03 -12.60
C VAL A 237 4.19 14.03 -13.89
N ALA A 238 3.60 14.48 -15.00
CA ALA A 238 4.37 14.66 -16.23
C ALA A 238 5.09 16.01 -16.22
N SER A 239 6.40 16.03 -16.56
CA SER A 239 7.23 17.23 -16.57
C SER A 239 6.67 18.35 -17.46
N ASN A 240 6.05 17.98 -18.59
CA ASN A 240 5.45 18.92 -19.54
C ASN A 240 4.10 19.49 -19.12
N MET A 241 3.46 18.94 -18.07
CA MET A 241 2.17 19.41 -17.57
C MET A 241 2.26 20.09 -16.21
N GLY A 242 3.29 19.79 -15.42
CA GLY A 242 3.50 20.33 -14.09
C GLY A 242 2.44 19.88 -13.05
N THR A 243 2.37 20.61 -11.93
CA THR A 243 1.50 20.30 -10.78
C THR A 243 0.06 20.82 -10.95
N VAL A 244 -0.52 20.62 -12.11
CA VAL A 244 -1.88 21.10 -12.45
C VAL A 244 -2.98 20.06 -12.19
N GLY A 245 -4.23 20.51 -12.13
CA GLY A 245 -5.41 19.66 -12.09
C GLY A 245 -5.50 18.80 -10.83
N THR A 246 -5.64 17.51 -11.04
CA THR A 246 -5.89 16.51 -9.99
C THR A 246 -4.68 16.18 -9.11
N PHE A 247 -3.47 16.70 -9.39
CA PHE A 247 -2.27 16.41 -8.59
C PHE A 247 -2.48 16.74 -7.11
N ARG A 248 -2.93 17.97 -6.80
CA ARG A 248 -3.19 18.39 -5.42
C ARG A 248 -4.29 17.58 -4.75
N GLU A 249 -5.30 17.14 -5.51
CA GLU A 249 -6.36 16.27 -5.00
C GLU A 249 -5.84 14.90 -4.62
N HIS A 250 -5.04 14.28 -5.49
CA HIS A 250 -4.44 12.97 -5.25
C HIS A 250 -3.44 13.00 -4.08
N LEU A 251 -2.63 14.07 -4.01
CA LEU A 251 -1.75 14.30 -2.88
C LEU A 251 -2.55 14.47 -1.57
N GLY A 252 -3.64 15.23 -1.62
CA GLY A 252 -4.56 15.41 -0.49
C GLY A 252 -5.15 14.10 -0.01
N ILE A 253 -5.49 13.15 -0.92
CA ILE A 253 -5.97 11.81 -0.55
C ILE A 253 -4.90 11.07 0.25
N CYS A 254 -3.64 11.07 -0.20
CA CYS A 254 -2.54 10.41 0.51
C CYS A 254 -2.34 11.01 1.91
N VAL A 255 -2.30 12.34 2.01
CA VAL A 255 -2.12 13.05 3.30
C VAL A 255 -3.27 12.73 4.26
N VAL A 256 -4.49 12.82 3.79
CA VAL A 256 -5.70 12.63 4.59
C VAL A 256 -5.85 11.19 5.08
N LEU A 257 -5.47 10.22 4.24
CA LEU A 257 -5.48 8.79 4.60
C LEU A 257 -4.22 8.35 5.38
N GLY A 258 -3.25 9.25 5.57
CA GLY A 258 -1.99 8.92 6.21
C GLY A 258 -1.16 7.89 5.43
N ILE A 259 -1.30 7.87 4.09
CA ILE A 259 -0.53 6.99 3.21
C ILE A 259 0.78 7.69 2.86
N PRO A 260 1.94 7.17 3.24
CA PRO A 260 3.22 7.71 2.79
C PRO A 260 3.31 7.56 1.27
N PHE A 261 3.93 8.52 0.61
CA PHE A 261 3.97 8.54 -0.86
C PHE A 261 5.31 9.03 -1.37
N ALA A 262 5.64 8.60 -2.59
CA ALA A 262 6.71 9.14 -3.40
C ALA A 262 6.11 9.87 -4.61
N VAL A 263 6.80 10.89 -5.12
CA VAL A 263 6.44 11.58 -6.35
C VAL A 263 7.32 11.05 -7.48
N VAL A 264 6.71 10.76 -8.63
CA VAL A 264 7.44 10.36 -9.84
C VAL A 264 7.18 11.42 -10.91
N ILE A 265 8.20 12.19 -11.25
CA ILE A 265 8.17 13.15 -12.37
C ILE A 265 8.56 12.37 -13.62
N THR A 266 7.59 12.16 -14.51
CA THR A 266 7.76 11.42 -15.77
C THR A 266 8.07 12.33 -16.94
N LYS A 267 8.45 11.72 -18.08
CA LYS A 267 8.74 12.41 -19.34
C LYS A 267 9.90 13.40 -19.21
N VAL A 268 10.89 13.05 -18.40
CA VAL A 268 12.08 13.91 -18.20
C VAL A 268 12.97 14.02 -19.43
N ASP A 269 12.74 13.19 -20.42
CA ASP A 269 13.40 13.16 -21.72
C ASP A 269 12.95 14.28 -22.66
N LEU A 270 11.79 14.93 -22.41
CA LEU A 270 11.22 15.90 -23.35
C LEU A 270 11.91 17.26 -23.29
N ASP A 271 12.03 17.86 -22.11
CA ASP A 271 12.58 19.22 -21.95
C ASP A 271 13.12 19.43 -20.52
N PRO A 272 14.42 19.65 -20.36
CA PRO A 272 15.06 19.91 -19.07
C PRO A 272 14.50 21.14 -18.32
N TYR A 273 14.07 22.18 -19.04
CA TYR A 273 13.49 23.37 -18.43
C TYR A 273 12.17 23.05 -17.72
N ASN A 274 11.30 22.29 -18.37
CA ASN A 274 10.04 21.86 -17.78
C ASN A 274 10.26 20.93 -16.57
N VAL A 275 11.28 20.07 -16.62
CA VAL A 275 11.67 19.20 -15.49
C VAL A 275 12.04 20.05 -14.29
N LYS A 276 12.91 21.06 -14.45
CA LYS A 276 13.34 21.95 -13.36
C LYS A 276 12.17 22.71 -12.74
N ASN A 277 11.28 23.26 -13.57
CA ASN A 277 10.10 23.98 -13.11
C ASN A 277 9.13 23.08 -12.34
N THR A 278 8.85 21.89 -12.88
CA THR A 278 7.96 20.91 -12.24
C THR A 278 8.55 20.42 -10.92
N LEU A 279 9.86 20.18 -10.86
CA LEU A 279 10.54 19.79 -9.61
C LEU A 279 10.39 20.89 -8.54
N SER A 280 10.66 22.15 -8.89
CA SER A 280 10.51 23.30 -7.98
C SER A 280 9.06 23.45 -7.49
N ASP A 281 8.08 23.26 -8.37
CA ASP A 281 6.66 23.31 -7.99
C ASP A 281 6.26 22.17 -7.05
N VAL A 282 6.73 20.95 -7.31
CA VAL A 282 6.51 19.77 -6.44
C VAL A 282 7.10 20.04 -5.06
N GLU A 283 8.36 20.48 -4.98
CA GLU A 283 9.00 20.81 -3.70
C GLU A 283 8.23 21.87 -2.91
N ARG A 284 7.76 22.91 -3.59
CA ARG A 284 6.94 23.96 -2.97
C ARG A 284 5.63 23.39 -2.41
N VAL A 285 4.93 22.54 -3.17
CA VAL A 285 3.66 21.93 -2.74
C VAL A 285 3.88 20.99 -1.55
N LEU A 286 4.97 20.21 -1.54
CA LEU A 286 5.30 19.30 -0.44
C LEU A 286 5.56 20.03 0.88
N LYS A 287 6.13 21.24 0.82
CA LYS A 287 6.41 22.09 1.99
C LYS A 287 5.19 22.86 2.51
N LEU A 288 4.05 22.84 1.82
CA LEU A 288 2.83 23.54 2.29
C LEU A 288 2.38 22.98 3.66
N PRO A 289 1.87 23.83 4.58
CA PRO A 289 1.46 23.41 5.92
C PRO A 289 0.47 22.24 5.96
N GLY A 290 -0.40 22.13 4.93
CA GLY A 290 -1.36 21.01 4.82
C GLY A 290 -0.76 19.70 4.37
N VAL A 291 0.45 19.68 3.80
CA VAL A 291 1.19 18.49 3.34
C VAL A 291 2.35 18.18 4.27
N ASN A 292 3.15 19.17 4.60
CA ASN A 292 4.25 19.13 5.58
C ASN A 292 5.20 17.93 5.40
N LYS A 293 5.78 17.79 4.20
CA LYS A 293 6.75 16.75 3.85
C LYS A 293 8.09 17.37 3.50
N ILE A 294 9.16 16.64 3.79
CA ILE A 294 10.53 16.98 3.39
C ILE A 294 10.74 16.38 2.00
N PRO A 295 10.92 17.20 0.94
CA PRO A 295 11.27 16.69 -0.38
C PRO A 295 12.64 16.01 -0.32
N PHE A 296 12.77 14.83 -0.94
CA PHE A 296 14.01 14.07 -1.03
C PHE A 296 14.20 13.62 -2.48
N ILE A 297 15.10 14.29 -3.20
CA ILE A 297 15.39 13.97 -4.61
C ILE A 297 16.22 12.71 -4.65
N VAL A 298 15.86 11.77 -5.51
CA VAL A 298 16.55 10.48 -5.69
C VAL A 298 17.31 10.54 -7.01
N ASP A 299 18.61 10.81 -6.92
CA ASP A 299 19.51 10.95 -8.07
C ASP A 299 20.53 9.80 -8.18
N THR A 300 20.66 9.00 -7.12
CA THR A 300 21.60 7.87 -7.06
C THR A 300 20.91 6.61 -6.55
N GLN A 301 21.61 5.47 -6.68
CA GLN A 301 21.14 4.20 -6.13
C GLN A 301 21.08 4.22 -4.59
N GLU A 302 22.03 4.90 -3.97
CA GLU A 302 22.08 5.11 -2.51
C GLU A 302 20.89 5.93 -2.02
N ASP A 303 20.49 6.96 -2.76
CA ASP A 303 19.29 7.73 -2.44
C ASP A 303 18.04 6.87 -2.52
N ALA A 304 17.94 5.96 -3.49
CA ALA A 304 16.81 5.05 -3.60
C ALA A 304 16.70 4.10 -2.39
N VAL A 305 17.84 3.61 -1.90
CA VAL A 305 17.92 2.79 -0.68
C VAL A 305 17.47 3.59 0.55
N LEU A 306 17.99 4.82 0.71
CA LEU A 306 17.60 5.70 1.81
C LEU A 306 16.11 6.08 1.74
N ALA A 307 15.60 6.37 0.55
CA ALA A 307 14.19 6.64 0.31
C ALA A 307 13.31 5.48 0.78
N ALA A 308 13.65 4.24 0.39
CA ALA A 308 12.93 3.03 0.78
C ALA A 308 12.92 2.82 2.29
N ARG A 309 14.07 3.01 2.93
CA ARG A 309 14.24 2.85 4.38
C ARG A 309 13.38 3.84 5.18
N HIS A 310 13.28 5.08 4.72
CA HIS A 310 12.65 6.16 5.48
C HIS A 310 11.21 6.49 5.08
N ILE A 311 10.69 5.90 3.98
CA ILE A 311 9.35 6.21 3.46
C ILE A 311 8.24 5.91 4.50
N SER A 312 8.37 4.83 5.28
CA SER A 312 7.38 4.42 6.27
C SER A 312 7.16 5.45 7.38
N SER A 313 8.17 6.29 7.67
CA SER A 313 8.04 7.39 8.62
C SER A 313 7.00 8.44 8.21
N GLY A 314 6.70 8.50 6.90
CA GLY A 314 5.81 9.50 6.32
C GLY A 314 6.30 10.94 6.44
N ARG A 315 7.54 11.19 6.89
CA ARG A 315 8.12 12.54 7.02
C ARG A 315 8.72 13.03 5.72
N ILE A 316 9.41 12.13 5.00
CA ILE A 316 9.98 12.44 3.69
C ILE A 316 8.99 12.13 2.57
N ALA A 317 9.14 12.84 1.45
CA ALA A 317 8.51 12.50 0.17
C ALA A 317 9.62 12.34 -0.87
N PRO A 318 10.02 11.09 -1.21
CA PRO A 318 10.97 10.84 -2.27
C PRO A 318 10.45 11.35 -3.62
N ILE A 319 11.35 11.95 -4.42
CA ILE A 319 11.05 12.45 -5.76
C ILE A 319 11.95 11.73 -6.74
N PHE A 320 11.35 10.96 -7.64
CA PHE A 320 12.04 10.25 -8.73
C PHE A 320 11.85 10.99 -10.03
N LEU A 321 12.94 11.16 -10.78
CA LEU A 321 12.94 11.67 -12.14
C LEU A 321 13.01 10.48 -13.10
N ALA A 322 11.96 10.24 -13.91
CA ALA A 322 11.86 9.04 -14.71
C ALA A 322 11.44 9.30 -16.17
N SER A 323 11.96 8.49 -17.08
CA SER A 323 11.48 8.42 -18.46
C SER A 323 11.09 7.00 -18.82
N ASN A 324 9.85 6.82 -19.21
CA ASN A 324 9.36 5.53 -19.72
C ASN A 324 9.94 5.20 -21.11
N VAL A 325 10.47 6.20 -21.83
CA VAL A 325 11.02 6.06 -23.18
C VAL A 325 12.51 5.73 -23.15
N THR A 326 13.28 6.41 -22.33
CA THR A 326 14.74 6.22 -22.25
C THR A 326 15.16 5.24 -21.16
N GLY A 327 14.27 4.94 -20.20
CA GLY A 327 14.58 4.13 -19.03
C GLY A 327 15.25 4.90 -17.87
N ALA A 328 15.56 6.18 -18.06
CA ALA A 328 16.21 6.98 -17.02
C ALA A 328 15.41 6.95 -15.70
N GLY A 329 16.09 6.74 -14.57
CA GLY A 329 15.53 6.75 -13.22
C GLY A 329 14.67 5.54 -12.85
N LEU A 330 14.37 4.62 -13.77
CA LEU A 330 13.52 3.46 -13.49
C LEU A 330 14.20 2.45 -12.54
N ASP A 331 15.52 2.32 -12.61
CA ASP A 331 16.26 1.41 -11.74
C ASP A 331 16.24 1.87 -10.29
N TYR A 332 16.28 3.19 -10.05
CA TYR A 332 16.11 3.75 -8.72
C TYR A 332 14.72 3.47 -8.16
N LEU A 333 13.69 3.56 -9.01
CA LEU A 333 12.32 3.25 -8.62
C LEU A 333 12.12 1.75 -8.35
N ARG A 334 12.74 0.86 -9.14
CA ARG A 334 12.74 -0.59 -8.88
C ARG A 334 13.41 -0.91 -7.55
N THR A 335 14.59 -0.33 -7.28
CA THR A 335 15.29 -0.50 -6.00
C THR A 335 14.44 -0.01 -4.82
N PHE A 336 13.82 1.15 -4.96
CA PHE A 336 12.90 1.66 -3.95
C PHE A 336 11.75 0.70 -3.67
N LEU A 337 11.09 0.17 -4.70
CA LEU A 337 9.95 -0.76 -4.55
C LEU A 337 10.38 -2.11 -3.98
N ASP A 338 11.59 -2.58 -4.31
CA ASP A 338 12.13 -3.81 -3.74
C ASP A 338 12.47 -3.66 -2.26
N LEU A 339 13.04 -2.52 -1.86
CA LEU A 339 13.53 -2.32 -0.49
C LEU A 339 12.51 -1.69 0.47
N ALA A 340 11.45 -1.03 -0.03
CA ALA A 340 10.43 -0.42 0.82
C ALA A 340 9.71 -1.49 1.66
N PRO A 341 9.78 -1.45 3.02
CA PRO A 341 9.21 -2.51 3.86
C PRO A 341 7.67 -2.45 3.86
N PRO A 342 6.96 -3.56 4.15
CA PRO A 342 5.53 -3.49 4.41
C PRO A 342 5.24 -2.52 5.56
N ARG A 343 4.34 -1.57 5.32
CA ARG A 343 3.96 -0.57 6.34
C ARG A 343 2.97 -1.12 7.37
N LEU A 344 2.15 -2.05 6.93
CA LEU A 344 1.10 -2.63 7.75
C LEU A 344 1.62 -3.91 8.41
N GLU A 345 1.50 -3.98 9.73
CA GLU A 345 1.97 -5.11 10.55
C GLU A 345 1.02 -6.30 10.40
N TRP A 346 1.03 -6.93 9.22
CA TRP A 346 0.13 -8.03 8.89
C TRP A 346 0.31 -9.23 9.81
N GLU A 347 1.53 -9.52 10.23
CA GLU A 347 1.83 -10.65 11.14
C GLU A 347 1.07 -10.53 12.47
N LYS A 348 0.90 -9.34 13.02
CA LYS A 348 0.11 -9.10 14.23
C LYS A 348 -1.40 -9.32 14.03
N ARG A 349 -1.86 -9.37 12.77
CA ARG A 349 -3.26 -9.56 12.41
C ARG A 349 -3.60 -10.99 12.01
N VAL A 350 -2.59 -11.83 11.78
CA VAL A 350 -2.77 -13.20 11.29
C VAL A 350 -3.52 -14.08 12.30
N ASP A 351 -3.31 -13.87 13.59
CA ASP A 351 -3.94 -14.63 14.66
C ASP A 351 -5.26 -14.02 15.18
N GLN A 352 -5.71 -12.92 14.55
CA GLN A 352 -7.02 -12.31 14.83
C GLN A 352 -8.14 -13.08 14.12
N ASP A 353 -9.40 -12.74 14.44
CA ASP A 353 -10.56 -13.28 13.75
C ASP A 353 -10.59 -12.88 12.28
N LEU A 354 -11.00 -13.81 11.42
CA LEU A 354 -11.07 -13.60 9.97
C LEU A 354 -11.95 -12.42 9.59
N LEU A 355 -11.40 -11.52 8.77
CA LEU A 355 -12.12 -10.42 8.14
C LEU A 355 -11.62 -10.18 6.72
N VAL A 356 -12.52 -10.36 5.74
CA VAL A 356 -12.30 -10.00 4.33
C VAL A 356 -13.45 -9.13 3.87
N TYR A 357 -13.17 -8.00 3.24
CA TYR A 357 -14.19 -7.23 2.51
C TYR A 357 -14.24 -7.67 1.06
N VAL A 358 -15.43 -8.01 0.56
CA VAL A 358 -15.66 -8.37 -0.84
C VAL A 358 -15.48 -7.13 -1.71
N ASP A 359 -14.47 -7.14 -2.57
CA ASP A 359 -14.20 -6.08 -3.53
C ASP A 359 -14.85 -6.35 -4.88
N ASP A 360 -14.73 -7.58 -5.36
CA ASP A 360 -15.36 -8.00 -6.61
C ASP A 360 -15.95 -9.42 -6.52
N LYS A 361 -16.83 -9.76 -7.46
CA LYS A 361 -17.46 -11.06 -7.56
C LYS A 361 -17.55 -11.49 -9.02
N PHE A 362 -17.38 -12.79 -9.26
CA PHE A 362 -17.38 -13.40 -10.58
C PHE A 362 -18.22 -14.66 -10.59
N LEU A 363 -18.89 -14.92 -11.69
CA LEU A 363 -19.51 -16.20 -11.96
C LEU A 363 -18.57 -17.00 -12.87
N VAL A 364 -17.93 -18.02 -12.34
CA VAL A 364 -16.96 -18.83 -13.06
C VAL A 364 -17.61 -20.16 -13.46
N LYS A 365 -17.61 -20.46 -14.76
CA LYS A 365 -18.19 -21.71 -15.31
C LYS A 365 -17.54 -22.94 -14.65
N GLY A 366 -18.36 -23.84 -14.11
CA GLY A 366 -17.90 -25.06 -13.43
C GLY A 366 -17.46 -24.87 -11.96
N VAL A 367 -17.26 -23.62 -11.51
CA VAL A 367 -16.86 -23.30 -10.13
C VAL A 367 -18.02 -22.69 -9.34
N GLY A 368 -18.77 -21.79 -9.98
CA GLY A 368 -19.85 -21.01 -9.36
C GLY A 368 -19.41 -19.61 -8.94
N LEU A 369 -19.89 -19.13 -7.80
CA LEU A 369 -19.54 -17.83 -7.25
C LEU A 369 -18.10 -17.82 -6.76
N VAL A 370 -17.34 -16.88 -7.29
CA VAL A 370 -16.00 -16.51 -6.81
C VAL A 370 -16.04 -15.06 -6.34
N VAL A 371 -15.54 -14.79 -5.15
CA VAL A 371 -15.38 -13.45 -4.61
C VAL A 371 -13.89 -13.11 -4.46
N SER A 372 -13.54 -11.85 -4.65
CA SER A 372 -12.17 -11.37 -4.38
C SER A 372 -12.18 -10.25 -3.35
N GLY A 373 -11.09 -10.14 -2.61
CA GLY A 373 -10.92 -9.07 -1.63
C GLY A 373 -9.61 -9.17 -0.87
N MET A 374 -9.31 -8.11 -0.14
CA MET A 374 -8.17 -8.04 0.77
C MET A 374 -8.49 -8.74 2.08
N LEU A 375 -7.66 -9.68 2.50
CA LEU A 375 -7.74 -10.33 3.79
C LEU A 375 -7.12 -9.40 4.85
N LEU A 376 -7.97 -8.74 5.63
CA LEU A 376 -7.54 -7.71 6.58
C LEU A 376 -7.10 -8.28 7.93
N GLN A 377 -7.65 -9.41 8.34
CA GLN A 377 -7.37 -10.08 9.61
C GLN A 377 -7.58 -11.58 9.48
N GLY A 378 -6.82 -12.35 10.24
CA GLY A 378 -6.97 -13.79 10.37
C GLY A 378 -6.33 -14.61 9.27
N ARG A 379 -6.73 -15.86 9.24
CA ARG A 379 -6.42 -16.87 8.22
C ARG A 379 -7.71 -17.53 7.73
N VAL A 380 -7.71 -17.96 6.49
CA VAL A 380 -8.81 -18.75 5.92
C VAL A 380 -8.24 -19.95 5.17
N SER A 381 -8.88 -21.09 5.30
CA SER A 381 -8.47 -22.33 4.65
C SER A 381 -9.57 -22.91 3.77
N VAL A 382 -9.17 -23.71 2.79
CA VAL A 382 -10.09 -24.50 1.98
C VAL A 382 -10.91 -25.42 2.88
N ASN A 383 -12.16 -25.64 2.54
CA ASN A 383 -13.17 -26.38 3.30
C ASN A 383 -13.64 -25.74 4.62
N GLN A 384 -13.12 -24.57 4.99
CA GLN A 384 -13.58 -23.84 6.17
C GLN A 384 -15.00 -23.27 5.95
N GLU A 385 -15.82 -23.35 6.99
CA GLU A 385 -17.10 -22.65 7.06
C GLU A 385 -16.90 -21.23 7.63
N VAL A 386 -17.53 -20.25 6.98
CA VAL A 386 -17.41 -18.83 7.30
C VAL A 386 -18.77 -18.14 7.18
N TYR A 387 -18.93 -16.97 7.80
CA TYR A 387 -20.08 -16.12 7.57
C TYR A 387 -19.88 -15.17 6.40
N VAL A 388 -20.91 -14.98 5.58
CA VAL A 388 -20.96 -13.93 4.54
C VAL A 388 -22.16 -13.03 4.82
N GLY A 389 -21.98 -11.72 4.68
CA GLY A 389 -23.03 -10.71 4.88
C GLY A 389 -22.47 -9.29 5.13
N PRO A 390 -23.27 -8.38 5.72
CA PRO A 390 -24.69 -8.54 6.04
C PRO A 390 -25.55 -8.52 4.79
N PHE A 391 -26.60 -9.33 4.77
CA PHE A 391 -27.66 -9.28 3.77
C PHE A 391 -28.62 -8.11 4.06
N PRO A 392 -29.53 -7.76 3.11
CA PRO A 392 -30.47 -6.64 3.32
C PRO A 392 -31.37 -6.81 4.56
N ASP A 393 -31.68 -8.05 4.95
CA ASP A 393 -32.42 -8.42 6.15
C ASP A 393 -31.59 -8.36 7.44
N SER A 394 -30.36 -7.88 7.38
CA SER A 394 -29.39 -7.82 8.48
C SER A 394 -28.85 -9.17 8.94
N THR A 395 -29.09 -10.25 8.20
CA THR A 395 -28.59 -11.60 8.52
C THR A 395 -27.20 -11.86 7.93
N TYR A 396 -26.59 -12.94 8.39
CA TYR A 396 -25.37 -13.53 7.85
C TYR A 396 -25.63 -14.99 7.52
N ARG A 397 -25.07 -15.48 6.44
CA ARG A 397 -25.21 -16.88 6.05
C ARG A 397 -23.92 -17.63 6.20
N THR A 398 -24.01 -18.87 6.66
CA THR A 398 -22.87 -19.80 6.68
C THR A 398 -22.63 -20.31 5.26
N VAL A 399 -21.40 -20.15 4.80
CA VAL A 399 -20.95 -20.64 3.50
C VAL A 399 -19.64 -21.41 3.65
N LYS A 400 -19.37 -22.33 2.73
CA LYS A 400 -18.15 -23.13 2.71
C LYS A 400 -17.19 -22.59 1.64
N ILE A 401 -15.91 -22.43 2.00
CA ILE A 401 -14.83 -22.11 1.05
C ILE A 401 -14.46 -23.37 0.25
N LYS A 402 -14.63 -23.35 -1.07
CA LYS A 402 -14.31 -24.47 -1.96
C LYS A 402 -12.85 -24.44 -2.43
N SER A 403 -12.36 -23.28 -2.78
CA SER A 403 -10.99 -23.06 -3.23
C SER A 403 -10.54 -21.64 -2.93
N ILE A 404 -9.22 -21.46 -2.81
CA ILE A 404 -8.60 -20.16 -2.57
C ILE A 404 -7.49 -19.95 -3.60
N HIS A 405 -7.41 -18.76 -4.15
CA HIS A 405 -6.31 -18.32 -5.00
C HIS A 405 -5.73 -17.01 -4.46
N VAL A 406 -4.41 -16.94 -4.38
CA VAL A 406 -3.65 -15.73 -4.09
C VAL A 406 -2.80 -15.40 -5.32
N ASN A 407 -2.95 -14.22 -5.89
CA ASN A 407 -2.27 -13.82 -7.13
C ASN A 407 -2.38 -14.90 -8.24
N ARG A 408 -3.60 -15.46 -8.42
CA ARG A 408 -3.94 -16.56 -9.36
C ARG A 408 -3.28 -17.90 -9.08
N VAL A 409 -2.54 -18.06 -7.98
CA VAL A 409 -2.00 -19.35 -7.53
C VAL A 409 -3.01 -20.01 -6.60
N SER A 410 -3.35 -21.28 -6.86
CA SER A 410 -4.18 -22.07 -5.96
C SER A 410 -3.40 -22.38 -4.68
N VAL A 411 -4.02 -22.12 -3.53
CA VAL A 411 -3.43 -22.35 -2.21
C VAL A 411 -4.44 -22.99 -1.27
N ASP A 412 -3.96 -23.75 -0.28
CA ASP A 412 -4.81 -24.38 0.73
C ASP A 412 -5.29 -23.39 1.79
N SER A 413 -4.53 -22.31 1.98
CA SER A 413 -4.87 -21.25 2.93
C SER A 413 -4.35 -19.89 2.49
N ALA A 414 -5.03 -18.81 2.95
CA ALA A 414 -4.59 -17.44 2.82
C ALA A 414 -4.58 -16.76 4.20
N ARG A 415 -3.75 -15.69 4.33
CA ARG A 415 -3.55 -14.97 5.58
C ARG A 415 -3.68 -13.45 5.41
N ALA A 416 -3.79 -12.75 6.52
CA ALA A 416 -3.84 -11.29 6.55
C ALA A 416 -2.71 -10.67 5.70
N GLY A 417 -3.06 -9.63 4.94
CA GLY A 417 -2.15 -8.95 4.01
C GLY A 417 -2.19 -9.48 2.58
N GLN A 418 -2.90 -10.56 2.29
CA GLN A 418 -3.01 -11.11 0.94
C GLN A 418 -4.31 -10.69 0.24
N ILE A 419 -4.20 -10.36 -1.03
CA ILE A 419 -5.37 -10.22 -1.92
C ILE A 419 -5.73 -11.63 -2.39
N MET A 420 -6.92 -12.09 -2.02
CA MET A 420 -7.36 -13.44 -2.35
C MET A 420 -8.61 -13.46 -3.20
N SER A 421 -8.81 -14.56 -3.92
CA SER A 421 -10.08 -14.95 -4.52
C SER A 421 -10.52 -16.28 -3.94
N ALA A 422 -11.79 -16.40 -3.54
CA ALA A 422 -12.34 -17.60 -2.95
C ALA A 422 -13.63 -18.02 -3.64
N ALA A 423 -13.73 -19.32 -3.99
CA ALA A 423 -14.98 -19.91 -4.44
C ALA A 423 -15.85 -20.27 -3.23
N LEU A 424 -17.10 -19.81 -3.23
CA LEU A 424 -18.05 -20.01 -2.15
C LEU A 424 -19.13 -21.02 -2.52
N ALA A 425 -19.52 -21.87 -1.57
CA ALA A 425 -20.67 -22.75 -1.66
C ALA A 425 -21.73 -22.39 -0.62
N GLY A 426 -23.01 -22.52 -0.97
CA GLY A 426 -24.13 -22.24 -0.08
C GLY A 426 -24.73 -20.84 -0.22
N VAL A 427 -24.31 -20.10 -1.25
CA VAL A 427 -24.84 -18.78 -1.60
C VAL A 427 -24.75 -18.56 -3.11
N GLU A 428 -25.72 -17.86 -3.70
CA GLU A 428 -25.77 -17.60 -5.10
C GLU A 428 -25.08 -16.28 -5.49
N TYR A 429 -24.66 -16.17 -6.77
CA TYR A 429 -24.00 -14.98 -7.30
C TYR A 429 -24.85 -13.70 -7.12
N ALA A 430 -26.18 -13.78 -7.33
CA ALA A 430 -27.07 -12.62 -7.23
C ALA A 430 -27.16 -12.08 -5.80
N GLU A 431 -26.98 -12.92 -4.80
CA GLU A 431 -27.18 -12.59 -3.40
C GLU A 431 -26.00 -11.87 -2.75
N VAL A 432 -24.77 -12.20 -3.16
CA VAL A 432 -23.57 -11.56 -2.64
C VAL A 432 -23.31 -10.24 -3.35
N GLU A 433 -22.98 -9.21 -2.59
CA GLU A 433 -22.67 -7.89 -3.12
C GLU A 433 -21.30 -7.38 -2.69
N LYS A 434 -20.72 -6.48 -3.51
CA LYS A 434 -19.49 -5.76 -3.17
C LYS A 434 -19.70 -4.96 -1.87
N GLY A 435 -18.72 -5.02 -0.98
CA GLY A 435 -18.79 -4.39 0.34
C GLY A 435 -19.41 -5.25 1.45
N MET A 436 -19.92 -6.45 1.14
CA MET A 436 -20.15 -7.48 2.14
C MET A 436 -18.83 -7.98 2.72
N VAL A 437 -18.90 -8.69 3.84
CA VAL A 437 -17.71 -9.26 4.49
C VAL A 437 -17.79 -10.78 4.60
N ILE A 438 -16.60 -11.39 4.66
CA ILE A 438 -16.41 -12.79 5.07
C ILE A 438 -15.81 -12.75 6.47
N LEU A 439 -16.43 -13.44 7.42
CA LEU A 439 -16.06 -13.46 8.83
C LEU A 439 -15.86 -14.89 9.34
N SER A 440 -15.01 -15.01 10.36
CA SER A 440 -14.94 -16.24 11.17
C SER A 440 -16.29 -16.53 11.85
N GLN A 441 -16.64 -17.79 11.98
CA GLN A 441 -17.81 -18.21 12.80
C GLN A 441 -17.66 -17.86 14.28
N LYS A 442 -16.45 -17.57 14.76
CA LYS A 442 -16.19 -17.11 16.13
C LYS A 442 -16.61 -15.66 16.34
N THR A 443 -16.64 -14.87 15.29
CA THR A 443 -17.02 -13.45 15.34
C THR A 443 -18.52 -13.32 15.50
N LYS A 444 -18.99 -12.50 16.45
CA LYS A 444 -20.40 -12.11 16.49
C LYS A 444 -20.64 -11.10 15.36
N PRO A 445 -21.33 -11.49 14.28
CA PRO A 445 -21.55 -10.58 13.18
C PRO A 445 -22.57 -9.52 13.58
N GLN A 446 -22.33 -8.28 13.16
CA GLN A 446 -23.25 -7.17 13.43
C GLN A 446 -23.58 -6.42 12.13
N ALA A 447 -24.86 -6.12 11.96
CA ALA A 447 -25.37 -5.37 10.83
C ALA A 447 -25.68 -3.93 11.28
N VAL A 448 -24.87 -2.98 10.87
CA VAL A 448 -24.92 -1.59 11.29
C VAL A 448 -25.60 -0.76 10.24
N GLN A 449 -26.61 0.00 10.62
CA GLN A 449 -27.27 0.98 9.76
C GLN A 449 -27.03 2.41 10.21
N GLU A 450 -26.73 2.62 11.49
CA GLU A 450 -26.45 3.93 12.06
C GLU A 450 -25.16 3.90 12.86
N PHE A 451 -24.35 4.93 12.75
CA PHE A 451 -23.07 5.03 13.42
C PHE A 451 -22.72 6.48 13.74
N LYS A 452 -21.89 6.66 14.74
CA LYS A 452 -21.31 7.95 15.14
C LYS A 452 -19.88 8.05 14.63
N ALA A 453 -19.54 9.17 14.07
CA ALA A 453 -18.21 9.41 13.50
C ALA A 453 -17.72 10.82 13.80
N ASP A 454 -16.42 10.93 14.08
CA ASP A 454 -15.72 12.22 14.02
C ASP A 454 -15.36 12.48 12.58
N ILE A 455 -15.78 13.62 12.05
CA ILE A 455 -15.53 14.00 10.66
C ILE A 455 -14.75 15.31 10.55
N HIS A 456 -14.00 15.45 9.47
CA HIS A 456 -13.37 16.67 9.03
C HIS A 456 -13.87 17.01 7.62
N VAL A 457 -14.49 18.17 7.46
CA VAL A 457 -14.99 18.67 6.18
C VAL A 457 -13.84 19.31 5.42
N LEU A 458 -13.30 18.62 4.42
CA LEU A 458 -12.19 19.12 3.61
C LEU A 458 -12.64 20.23 2.65
N TYR A 459 -13.84 20.08 2.10
CA TYR A 459 -14.48 21.09 1.25
C TYR A 459 -16.00 20.90 1.21
N HIS A 460 -16.74 22.00 1.33
CA HIS A 460 -18.18 22.08 1.05
C HIS A 460 -18.49 23.49 0.54
N PRO A 461 -19.29 23.65 -0.54
CA PRO A 461 -19.56 24.97 -1.13
C PRO A 461 -20.31 25.93 -0.19
N THR A 462 -21.08 25.40 0.75
CA THR A 462 -21.87 26.18 1.71
C THR A 462 -21.71 25.63 3.13
N THR A 463 -22.78 25.10 3.71
CA THR A 463 -22.83 24.51 5.05
C THR A 463 -23.48 23.14 5.03
N ILE A 464 -22.94 22.20 5.77
CA ILE A 464 -23.53 20.89 6.06
C ILE A 464 -24.45 21.05 7.27
N LYS A 465 -25.70 20.56 7.15
CA LYS A 465 -26.72 20.56 8.19
C LYS A 465 -27.25 19.13 8.41
N PRO A 466 -27.94 18.85 9.52
CA PRO A 466 -28.74 17.63 9.64
C PRO A 466 -29.66 17.46 8.43
N GLY A 467 -29.78 16.24 7.92
CA GLY A 467 -30.47 15.97 6.67
C GLY A 467 -29.58 15.89 5.44
N TYR A 468 -28.34 16.39 5.48
CA TYR A 468 -27.41 16.31 4.37
C TYR A 468 -27.10 14.87 3.99
N GLN A 469 -27.10 14.58 2.70
CA GLN A 469 -26.82 13.26 2.14
C GLN A 469 -25.53 13.26 1.36
N SER A 470 -24.72 12.23 1.55
CA SER A 470 -23.49 12.02 0.81
C SER A 470 -23.22 10.53 0.61
N VAL A 471 -22.40 10.19 -0.36
CA VAL A 471 -21.93 8.81 -0.52
C VAL A 471 -20.78 8.57 0.45
N VAL A 472 -20.96 7.61 1.34
CA VAL A 472 -19.94 7.15 2.28
C VAL A 472 -19.23 5.93 1.73
N HIS A 473 -17.90 5.93 1.88
CA HIS A 473 -17.00 4.85 1.53
C HIS A 473 -16.30 4.34 2.79
N VAL A 474 -16.34 3.03 3.01
CA VAL A 474 -15.61 2.31 4.06
C VAL A 474 -15.01 1.06 3.44
N TYR A 475 -13.70 1.00 3.29
CA TYR A 475 -13.04 -0.03 2.45
C TYR A 475 -13.72 -0.14 1.08
N THR A 476 -14.23 -1.32 0.72
CA THR A 476 -14.95 -1.57 -0.54
C THR A 476 -16.45 -1.27 -0.46
N HIS A 477 -16.98 -1.08 0.78
CA HIS A 477 -18.39 -0.74 0.98
C HIS A 477 -18.67 0.71 0.56
N ARG A 478 -19.74 0.90 -0.21
CA ARG A 478 -20.14 2.21 -0.73
C ARG A 478 -21.65 2.34 -0.82
N GLN A 479 -22.22 3.35 -0.14
CA GLN A 479 -23.62 3.69 -0.32
C GLN A 479 -23.94 5.12 0.16
N PRO A 480 -25.12 5.69 -0.21
CA PRO A 480 -25.59 6.93 0.35
C PRO A 480 -25.81 6.81 1.87
N ALA A 481 -25.42 7.85 2.58
CA ALA A 481 -25.70 8.02 4.00
C ALA A 481 -26.20 9.44 4.27
N LYS A 482 -27.08 9.58 5.25
CA LYS A 482 -27.67 10.84 5.72
C LYS A 482 -27.06 11.22 7.06
N ILE A 483 -26.65 12.46 7.23
CA ILE A 483 -26.31 13.03 8.54
C ILE A 483 -27.63 13.22 9.29
N VAL A 484 -27.81 12.47 10.36
CA VAL A 484 -29.01 12.54 11.23
C VAL A 484 -28.89 13.71 12.16
N SER A 485 -27.74 13.86 12.82
CA SER A 485 -27.45 14.95 13.74
C SER A 485 -25.98 15.32 13.75
N ILE A 486 -25.70 16.55 14.15
CA ILE A 486 -24.35 17.07 14.41
C ILE A 486 -24.29 17.38 15.90
N LEU A 487 -23.32 16.82 16.62
CA LEU A 487 -23.24 16.97 18.07
C LEU A 487 -22.51 18.28 18.43
N GLY A 488 -23.11 19.05 19.35
CA GLY A 488 -22.51 20.27 19.89
C GLY A 488 -22.52 21.50 18.96
N ARG A 489 -23.13 21.40 17.76
CA ARG A 489 -23.32 22.53 16.82
C ARG A 489 -24.40 22.22 15.78
N ASP A 490 -24.92 23.25 15.14
CA ASP A 490 -26.00 23.10 14.14
C ASP A 490 -25.47 22.84 12.73
N THR A 491 -24.27 23.27 12.43
CA THR A 491 -23.71 23.22 11.07
C THR A 491 -22.21 22.96 11.05
N LEU A 492 -21.72 22.44 9.90
CA LEU A 492 -20.30 22.30 9.59
C LEU A 492 -19.97 22.98 8.26
N ARG A 493 -18.79 23.60 8.16
CA ARG A 493 -18.26 24.28 6.97
C ARG A 493 -16.91 23.66 6.55
N THR A 494 -16.38 24.07 5.42
CA THR A 494 -15.02 23.74 4.99
C THR A 494 -14.02 24.03 6.11
N GLY A 495 -13.17 23.05 6.43
CA GLY A 495 -12.18 23.10 7.50
C GLY A 495 -12.69 22.67 8.88
N ASP A 496 -14.00 22.59 9.09
CA ASP A 496 -14.54 22.21 10.39
C ASP A 496 -14.33 20.72 10.70
N LYS A 497 -14.09 20.46 11.98
CA LYS A 497 -14.17 19.14 12.58
C LYS A 497 -15.39 19.04 13.45
N GLY A 498 -16.07 17.91 13.46
CA GLY A 498 -17.26 17.70 14.29
C GLY A 498 -17.66 16.24 14.38
N THR A 499 -18.42 15.93 15.42
CA THR A 499 -18.97 14.60 15.63
C THR A 499 -20.38 14.55 15.06
N VAL A 500 -20.65 13.55 14.23
CA VAL A 500 -21.95 13.38 13.55
C VAL A 500 -22.50 11.97 13.77
N ILE A 501 -23.83 11.85 13.75
CA ILE A 501 -24.53 10.58 13.60
C ILE A 501 -24.94 10.45 12.14
N MET A 502 -24.54 9.35 11.50
CA MET A 502 -24.84 9.05 10.10
C MET A 502 -25.67 7.77 10.01
N ARG A 503 -26.66 7.78 9.11
CA ARG A 503 -27.49 6.61 8.80
C ARG A 503 -27.30 6.20 7.35
N LEU A 504 -26.97 4.92 7.13
CA LEU A 504 -26.93 4.30 5.81
C LEU A 504 -28.32 4.20 5.22
N MET A 505 -28.51 4.60 3.97
CA MET A 505 -29.84 4.77 3.38
C MET A 505 -30.39 3.53 2.68
N LYS A 506 -29.52 2.61 2.24
CA LYS A 506 -29.98 1.45 1.47
C LYS A 506 -30.05 0.19 2.31
N LYS A 507 -28.92 -0.28 2.81
CA LYS A 507 -28.78 -1.57 3.49
C LYS A 507 -27.78 -1.47 4.63
N PRO A 508 -27.85 -2.37 5.62
CA PRO A 508 -26.85 -2.42 6.68
C PRO A 508 -25.48 -2.82 6.12
N ALA A 509 -24.42 -2.46 6.85
CA ALA A 509 -23.05 -2.81 6.54
C ALA A 509 -22.35 -3.37 7.78
N TYR A 510 -21.27 -4.13 7.58
CA TYR A 510 -20.37 -4.48 8.67
C TYR A 510 -19.45 -3.31 8.95
N LEU A 511 -19.72 -2.61 10.06
CA LEU A 511 -18.94 -1.46 10.51
C LEU A 511 -18.49 -1.69 11.95
N TYR A 512 -17.30 -1.17 12.30
CA TYR A 512 -16.76 -1.23 13.65
C TYR A 512 -16.00 0.05 14.01
N ARG A 513 -15.79 0.27 15.29
CA ARG A 513 -15.06 1.42 15.82
C ARG A 513 -13.64 1.48 15.27
N GLY A 514 -13.19 2.67 14.90
CA GLY A 514 -11.84 2.94 14.40
C GLY A 514 -11.72 2.92 12.89
N GLN A 515 -12.75 2.48 12.14
CA GLN A 515 -12.71 2.50 10.67
C GLN A 515 -12.71 3.94 10.14
N THR A 516 -11.88 4.15 9.13
CA THR A 516 -11.87 5.41 8.37
C THR A 516 -13.03 5.43 7.39
N ILE A 517 -13.74 6.55 7.35
CA ILE A 517 -14.78 6.83 6.36
C ILE A 517 -14.35 7.99 5.47
N ILE A 518 -14.70 7.93 4.21
CA ILE A 518 -14.66 9.06 3.29
C ILE A 518 -16.08 9.34 2.84
N PHE A 519 -16.53 10.58 2.94
CA PHE A 519 -17.82 10.98 2.40
C PHE A 519 -17.66 12.01 1.29
N ARG A 520 -18.48 11.86 0.26
CA ARG A 520 -18.42 12.72 -0.94
C ARG A 520 -19.80 12.90 -1.56
N GLU A 521 -20.09 14.14 -1.99
CA GLU A 521 -21.23 14.48 -2.82
C GLU A 521 -20.91 15.70 -3.69
N GLY A 522 -20.93 15.54 -5.02
CA GLY A 522 -20.51 16.59 -5.94
C GLY A 522 -19.08 17.09 -5.64
N ARG A 523 -18.95 18.37 -5.29
CA ARG A 523 -17.68 18.97 -4.85
C ARG A 523 -17.36 18.75 -3.39
N THR A 524 -18.35 18.36 -2.56
CA THR A 524 -18.15 18.12 -1.13
C THR A 524 -17.22 16.93 -0.91
N LYS A 525 -16.25 17.10 -0.05
CA LYS A 525 -15.27 16.09 0.34
C LYS A 525 -15.05 16.14 1.85
N GLY A 526 -15.03 15.01 2.50
CA GLY A 526 -14.67 14.92 3.89
C GLY A 526 -14.20 13.52 4.27
N ILE A 527 -13.52 13.45 5.39
CA ILE A 527 -13.01 12.22 5.99
C ILE A 527 -13.48 12.14 7.42
N GLY A 528 -13.56 10.94 7.95
CA GLY A 528 -13.88 10.74 9.37
C GLY A 528 -13.41 9.39 9.88
N ARG A 529 -13.61 9.18 11.17
CA ARG A 529 -13.38 7.92 11.84
C ARG A 529 -14.62 7.53 12.62
N ILE A 530 -15.05 6.29 12.47
CA ILE A 530 -16.16 5.73 13.25
C ILE A 530 -15.71 5.61 14.71
N ILE A 531 -16.46 6.21 15.63
CA ILE A 531 -16.19 6.16 17.07
C ILE A 531 -17.16 5.24 17.81
N GLU A 532 -18.35 5.02 17.24
CA GLU A 532 -19.38 4.17 17.80
C GLU A 532 -20.30 3.63 16.71
N VAL A 533 -20.79 2.42 16.84
CA VAL A 533 -21.74 1.79 15.91
C VAL A 533 -23.00 1.37 16.64
N TYR A 534 -24.15 1.49 15.96
CA TYR A 534 -25.47 1.11 16.49
C TYR A 534 -26.01 -0.07 15.66
N PRO A 535 -25.76 -1.32 16.08
CA PRO A 535 -26.28 -2.50 15.39
C PRO A 535 -27.81 -2.52 15.48
N LYS A 536 -28.49 -2.93 14.42
CA LYS A 536 -29.92 -3.28 14.52
C LYS A 536 -30.04 -4.52 15.42
N THR A 537 -30.77 -4.40 16.53
CA THR A 537 -31.18 -5.55 17.32
C THR A 537 -32.28 -6.31 16.56
N ALA A 538 -32.39 -7.62 16.79
CA ALA A 538 -33.44 -8.45 16.19
C ALA A 538 -34.87 -7.92 16.51
N GLU A 539 -35.06 -7.26 17.63
CA GLU A 539 -36.30 -6.58 18.00
C GLU A 539 -36.62 -5.35 17.16
N ALA A 540 -35.60 -4.53 16.84
CA ALA A 540 -35.76 -3.37 15.97
C ALA A 540 -36.10 -3.77 14.52
N ILE A 541 -35.64 -4.95 14.08
CA ILE A 541 -35.96 -5.50 12.75
C ILE A 541 -37.43 -5.92 12.68
N ARG A 542 -37.97 -6.56 13.72
CA ARG A 542 -39.39 -6.94 13.78
C ARG A 542 -40.33 -5.73 13.83
N ALA A 543 -39.92 -4.66 14.52
CA ALA A 543 -40.71 -3.43 14.64
C ALA A 543 -40.72 -2.58 13.34
N SER A 544 -39.80 -2.80 12.40
CA SER A 544 -39.70 -2.06 11.14
C SER A 544 -40.35 -2.77 9.92
N GLN A 545 -40.92 -3.95 10.10
CA GLN A 545 -41.73 -4.60 9.07
C GLN A 545 -43.16 -4.02 9.11
N PRO A 546 -43.75 -3.64 7.97
CA PRO A 546 -45.15 -3.25 7.93
C PRO A 546 -46.02 -4.40 8.44
N PRO A 547 -47.10 -4.14 9.15
CA PRO A 547 -48.02 -5.19 9.57
C PRO A 547 -48.52 -5.92 8.33
N THR A 548 -48.39 -7.25 8.34
CA THR A 548 -48.83 -8.17 7.29
C THR A 548 -50.36 -8.10 7.10
#